data_e76fc8af98b69e071822190a3a10da72
#
_entry.id   e76fc8af98b69e071822190a3a10da72
#
_cell.length_a   1.000
_cell.length_b   1.000
_cell.length_c   1.000
_cell.angle_alpha   90.00
_cell.angle_beta   90.00
_cell.angle_gamma   90.00
#
_symmetry.space_group_name_H-M   'P 1'
#
loop_
_entity.id
_entity.type
_entity.pdbx_description
1 polymer ?
#
loop_
_entity_poly.entity_id
_entity_poly.type
_entity_poly.pdbx_seq_one_letter_code
_entity_poly.pdbx_strand_id
1 'polypeptide(L)'
;MWTANILTLFPDLYPGPLGSSILGESRKNGKWDLNITDLKLFSEKNKRVDDSPFGGGPGMVIKPDVIDRALLSLKSNDFPIYYLSPRGVKLDAQISNSISKLDGMTLVCGKYEGIDERVIKHYNMIEISIGDYILSGGDLAALSLIHI
;
A
#
# COMPACT_ATOMS: atom_id res chain seq x y z
N MET A 1 13.00 2.68 -15.05
CA MET A 1 12.48 1.47 -14.34
C MET A 1 11.35 1.87 -13.43
N TRP A 2 10.18 1.33 -13.65
CA TRP A 2 9.01 1.61 -12.81
C TRP A 2 9.14 0.95 -11.43
N THR A 3 8.78 1.63 -10.34
CA THR A 3 9.01 1.11 -8.99
C THR A 3 7.73 1.15 -8.15
N ALA A 4 7.41 0.02 -7.51
CA ALA A 4 6.36 -0.05 -6.50
C ALA A 4 6.99 -0.12 -5.09
N ASN A 5 6.64 0.83 -4.23
CA ASN A 5 6.93 0.75 -2.80
C ASN A 5 5.68 0.24 -2.09
N ILE A 6 5.80 -0.79 -1.28
CA ILE A 6 4.68 -1.39 -0.56
C ILE A 6 4.92 -1.28 0.95
N LEU A 7 3.99 -0.66 1.65
CA LEU A 7 3.94 -0.65 3.11
C LEU A 7 2.89 -1.66 3.57
N THR A 8 3.31 -2.69 4.29
CA THR A 8 2.45 -3.82 4.66
C THR A 8 2.81 -4.39 6.04
N LEU A 9 1.85 -5.04 6.68
CA LEU A 9 2.08 -5.88 7.86
C LEU A 9 2.50 -7.31 7.49
N PHE A 10 2.41 -7.69 6.20
CA PHE A 10 2.63 -9.05 5.73
C PHE A 10 3.64 -9.10 4.57
N PRO A 11 4.93 -8.77 4.85
CA PRO A 11 5.95 -8.73 3.78
C PRO A 11 6.14 -10.07 3.07
N ASP A 12 5.85 -11.19 3.72
CA ASP A 12 6.00 -12.53 3.15
C ASP A 12 5.02 -12.85 2.01
N LEU A 13 3.97 -12.04 1.84
CA LEU A 13 3.06 -12.16 0.70
C LEU A 13 3.70 -11.74 -0.63
N TYR A 14 4.85 -11.07 -0.56
CA TYR A 14 5.50 -10.50 -1.74
C TYR A 14 6.82 -11.21 -2.06
N PRO A 15 7.19 -11.38 -3.33
CA PRO A 15 6.46 -10.89 -4.49
C PRO A 15 5.22 -11.73 -4.86
N GLY A 16 5.03 -12.94 -4.27
CA GLY A 16 3.92 -13.83 -4.59
C GLY A 16 3.81 -14.07 -6.10
N PRO A 17 2.61 -13.96 -6.68
CA PRO A 17 2.40 -14.19 -8.11
C PRO A 17 3.16 -13.19 -9.00
N LEU A 18 3.56 -12.03 -8.48
CA LEU A 18 4.33 -11.05 -9.24
C LEU A 18 5.77 -11.52 -9.55
N GLY A 19 6.25 -12.54 -8.84
CA GLY A 19 7.57 -13.13 -9.09
C GLY A 19 7.59 -14.20 -10.19
N SER A 20 6.47 -14.46 -10.82
CA SER A 20 6.31 -15.56 -11.79
C SER A 20 5.91 -15.07 -13.17
N SER A 21 6.12 -15.91 -14.18
CA SER A 21 5.69 -15.69 -15.58
C SER A 21 6.22 -14.34 -16.12
N ILE A 22 5.43 -13.66 -16.92
CA ILE A 22 5.81 -12.43 -17.62
C ILE A 22 6.27 -11.34 -16.63
N LEU A 23 5.58 -11.18 -15.51
CA LEU A 23 5.93 -10.18 -14.49
C LEU A 23 7.28 -10.48 -13.85
N GLY A 24 7.52 -11.74 -13.46
CA GLY A 24 8.80 -12.14 -12.89
C GLY A 24 9.96 -11.94 -13.86
N GLU A 25 9.78 -12.31 -15.12
CA GLU A 25 10.79 -12.13 -16.16
C GLU A 25 11.05 -10.64 -16.44
N SER A 26 10.00 -9.81 -16.54
CA SER A 26 10.17 -8.38 -16.78
C SER A 26 10.89 -7.68 -15.60
N ARG A 27 10.67 -8.14 -14.38
CA ARG A 27 11.39 -7.64 -13.20
C ARG A 27 12.87 -8.02 -13.26
N LYS A 28 13.21 -9.27 -13.58
CA LYS A 28 14.59 -9.71 -13.77
C LYS A 28 15.31 -8.90 -14.86
N ASN A 29 14.59 -8.49 -15.88
CA ASN A 29 15.10 -7.66 -16.97
C ASN A 29 15.10 -6.16 -16.64
N GLY A 30 14.85 -5.77 -15.39
CA GLY A 30 14.94 -4.39 -14.92
C GLY A 30 13.87 -3.44 -15.47
N LYS A 31 12.71 -3.96 -15.91
CA LYS A 31 11.60 -3.13 -16.38
C LYS A 31 10.84 -2.50 -15.24
N TRP A 32 10.76 -3.19 -14.12
CA TRP A 32 10.13 -2.71 -12.90
C TRP A 32 10.77 -3.33 -11.66
N ASP A 33 10.53 -2.75 -10.50
CA ASP A 33 11.01 -3.28 -9.23
C ASP A 33 10.01 -3.09 -8.10
N LEU A 34 10.23 -3.81 -7.00
CA LEU A 34 9.35 -3.90 -5.86
C LEU A 34 10.16 -3.74 -4.56
N ASN A 35 9.82 -2.72 -3.78
CA ASN A 35 10.39 -2.48 -2.46
C ASN A 35 9.34 -2.73 -1.39
N ILE A 36 9.63 -3.62 -0.45
CA ILE A 36 8.68 -3.99 0.61
C ILE A 36 9.15 -3.39 1.94
N THR A 37 8.27 -2.69 2.61
CA THR A 37 8.49 -2.11 3.94
C THR A 37 7.56 -2.79 4.93
N ASP A 38 8.13 -3.48 5.91
CA ASP A 38 7.38 -4.12 6.99
C ASP A 38 6.99 -3.06 8.04
N LEU A 39 5.70 -2.76 8.12
CA LEU A 39 5.16 -1.79 9.06
C LEU A 39 5.42 -2.16 10.53
N LYS A 40 5.57 -3.43 10.84
CA LYS A 40 5.85 -3.89 12.22
C LYS A 40 7.18 -3.37 12.74
N LEU A 41 8.15 -3.08 11.87
CA LEU A 41 9.44 -2.53 12.24
C LEU A 41 9.39 -1.06 12.69
N PHE A 42 8.28 -0.38 12.42
CA PHE A 42 8.09 1.05 12.73
C PHE A 42 7.21 1.31 13.94
N SER A 43 6.75 0.26 14.62
CA SER A 43 6.13 0.40 15.94
C SER A 43 7.18 0.69 17.01
N GLU A 44 6.81 1.41 18.06
CA GLU A 44 7.67 1.55 19.21
C GLU A 44 7.89 0.20 19.91
N LYS A 45 9.07 0.03 20.53
CA LYS A 45 9.42 -1.20 21.26
C LYS A 45 8.33 -1.60 22.24
N ASN A 46 7.88 -2.85 22.15
CA ASN A 46 6.81 -3.43 22.97
C ASN A 46 5.43 -2.77 22.80
N LYS A 47 5.20 -1.98 21.73
CA LYS A 47 3.91 -1.40 21.40
C LYS A 47 3.29 -2.05 20.18
N ARG A 48 1.97 -2.01 20.12
CA ARG A 48 1.20 -2.53 18.97
C ARG A 48 1.29 -1.57 17.80
N VAL A 49 1.12 -2.09 16.58
CA VAL A 49 0.99 -1.30 15.34
C VAL A 49 -0.41 -0.68 15.19
N ASP A 50 -1.40 -1.20 15.91
CA ASP A 50 -2.81 -0.83 15.82
C ASP A 50 -3.32 -0.17 17.11
N ASP A 51 -4.36 0.63 16.97
CA ASP A 51 -5.04 1.32 18.07
C ASP A 51 -6.52 1.53 17.72
N SER A 52 -7.30 2.01 18.70
CA SER A 52 -8.68 2.41 18.47
C SER A 52 -8.77 3.56 17.45
N PRO A 53 -9.85 3.60 16.61
CA PRO A 53 -10.02 4.69 15.65
C PRO A 53 -10.09 6.05 16.36
N PHE A 54 -9.41 7.05 15.79
CA PHE A 54 -9.50 8.43 16.25
C PHE A 54 -10.95 8.95 16.09
N GLY A 55 -11.49 9.52 17.15
CA GLY A 55 -12.89 9.97 17.18
C GLY A 55 -13.89 8.88 17.54
N GLY A 56 -13.44 7.68 17.87
CA GLY A 56 -14.28 6.54 18.24
C GLY A 56 -14.66 5.67 17.05
N GLY A 57 -15.52 4.70 17.32
CA GLY A 57 -15.95 3.71 16.32
C GLY A 57 -15.46 2.30 16.66
N PRO A 58 -16.00 1.27 15.96
CA PRO A 58 -15.64 -0.12 16.21
C PRO A 58 -14.27 -0.47 15.61
N GLY A 59 -13.68 -1.53 16.14
CA GLY A 59 -12.48 -2.13 15.61
C GLY A 59 -11.19 -1.38 15.93
N MET A 60 -10.16 -1.71 15.18
CA MET A 60 -8.80 -1.19 15.31
C MET A 60 -8.31 -0.63 13.97
N VAL A 61 -7.39 0.33 14.01
CA VAL A 61 -6.72 0.89 12.84
C VAL A 61 -5.21 0.86 13.04
N ILE A 62 -4.44 0.87 11.95
CA ILE A 62 -2.99 1.00 12.02
C ILE A 62 -2.66 2.43 12.49
N LYS A 63 -1.77 2.55 13.45
CA LYS A 63 -1.40 3.83 14.04
C LYS A 63 -0.80 4.79 13.01
N PRO A 64 -1.15 6.08 13.05
CA PRO A 64 -0.65 7.07 12.10
C PRO A 64 0.85 7.28 12.19
N ASP A 65 1.44 7.21 13.39
CA ASP A 65 2.89 7.36 13.60
C ASP A 65 3.70 6.19 13.01
N VAL A 66 3.13 4.99 12.99
CA VAL A 66 3.75 3.83 12.32
C VAL A 66 3.84 4.07 10.81
N ILE A 67 2.74 4.50 10.20
CA ILE A 67 2.69 4.82 8.77
C ILE A 67 3.63 5.99 8.46
N ASP A 68 3.61 7.03 9.28
CA ASP A 68 4.47 8.21 9.10
C ASP A 68 5.96 7.84 9.09
N ARG A 69 6.41 7.10 10.09
CA ARG A 69 7.81 6.64 10.16
C ARG A 69 8.19 5.75 8.99
N ALA A 70 7.30 4.87 8.57
CA ALA A 70 7.53 4.00 7.42
C ALA A 70 7.67 4.82 6.12
N LEU A 71 6.81 5.79 5.89
CA LEU A 71 6.88 6.67 4.72
C LEU A 71 8.16 7.51 4.73
N LEU A 72 8.56 8.05 5.88
CA LEU A 72 9.80 8.82 6.02
C LEU A 72 11.06 7.98 5.78
N SER A 73 10.99 6.66 5.95
CA SER A 73 12.11 5.75 5.70
C SER A 73 12.36 5.47 4.21
N LEU A 74 11.41 5.79 3.33
CA LEU A 74 11.53 5.52 1.91
C LEU A 74 12.59 6.43 1.27
N LYS A 75 13.49 5.83 0.49
CA LYS A 75 14.57 6.55 -0.19
C LYS A 75 14.08 7.47 -1.31
N SER A 76 12.90 7.19 -1.85
CA SER A 76 12.24 7.98 -2.88
C SER A 76 10.82 8.30 -2.41
N ASN A 77 10.59 9.55 -2.05
CA ASN A 77 9.31 10.03 -1.54
C ASN A 77 8.47 10.78 -2.60
N ASP A 78 8.94 10.78 -3.85
CA ASP A 78 8.33 11.59 -4.92
C ASP A 78 7.19 10.87 -5.64
N PHE A 79 6.94 9.60 -5.29
CA PHE A 79 5.86 8.83 -5.88
C PHE A 79 4.51 9.16 -5.24
N PRO A 80 3.43 9.23 -6.02
CA PRO A 80 2.09 9.32 -5.45
C PRO A 80 1.82 8.17 -4.47
N ILE A 81 1.14 8.49 -3.38
CA ILE A 81 0.81 7.52 -2.35
C ILE A 81 -0.65 7.11 -2.53
N TYR A 82 -0.87 5.83 -2.75
CA TYR A 82 -2.20 5.24 -2.87
C TYR A 82 -2.50 4.40 -1.64
N TYR A 83 -3.68 4.62 -1.08
CA TYR A 83 -4.23 3.78 -0.03
C TYR A 83 -5.34 2.89 -0.60
N LEU A 84 -5.17 1.59 -0.45
CA LEU A 84 -6.11 0.60 -0.98
C LEU A 84 -7.28 0.45 -0.02
N SER A 85 -8.43 0.94 -0.42
CA SER A 85 -9.62 1.04 0.40
C SER A 85 -10.88 0.81 -0.43
N PRO A 86 -11.88 0.08 0.08
CA PRO A 86 -13.15 -0.09 -0.62
C PRO A 86 -13.93 1.22 -0.80
N ARG A 87 -13.59 2.28 -0.04
CA ARG A 87 -14.17 3.63 -0.20
C ARG A 87 -13.56 4.44 -1.33
N GLY A 88 -12.44 3.98 -1.89
CA GLY A 88 -11.69 4.73 -2.87
C GLY A 88 -12.37 4.83 -4.23
N VAL A 89 -11.78 5.64 -5.10
CA VAL A 89 -12.15 5.70 -6.51
C VAL A 89 -11.94 4.31 -7.12
N LYS A 90 -12.93 3.84 -7.86
CA LYS A 90 -12.87 2.51 -8.47
C LYS A 90 -11.84 2.46 -9.58
N LEU A 91 -10.91 1.52 -9.47
CA LEU A 91 -9.88 1.29 -10.47
C LEU A 91 -10.53 0.88 -11.81
N ASP A 92 -10.15 1.56 -12.85
CA ASP A 92 -10.51 1.24 -14.24
C ASP A 92 -9.28 1.27 -15.14
N ALA A 93 -9.47 0.96 -16.42
CA ALA A 93 -8.38 0.92 -17.39
C ALA A 93 -7.73 2.31 -17.59
N GLN A 94 -8.46 3.40 -17.44
CA GLN A 94 -7.94 4.75 -17.59
C GLN A 94 -7.00 5.10 -16.43
N ILE A 95 -7.40 4.81 -15.20
CA ILE A 95 -6.59 5.04 -14.00
C ILE A 95 -5.34 4.17 -14.05
N SER A 96 -5.50 2.89 -14.39
CA SER A 96 -4.38 1.95 -14.54
C SER A 96 -3.35 2.45 -15.56
N ASN A 97 -3.81 2.90 -16.73
CA ASN A 97 -2.95 3.48 -17.76
C ASN A 97 -2.26 4.77 -17.29
N SER A 98 -2.92 5.57 -16.48
CA SER A 98 -2.32 6.79 -15.93
C SER A 98 -1.19 6.45 -14.94
N ILE A 99 -1.42 5.48 -14.07
CA ILE A 99 -0.42 5.01 -13.09
C ILE A 99 0.79 4.39 -13.80
N SER A 100 0.56 3.63 -14.86
CA SER A 100 1.66 2.98 -15.60
C SER A 100 2.63 3.95 -16.28
N LYS A 101 2.23 5.21 -16.46
CA LYS A 101 3.07 6.27 -17.05
C LYS A 101 3.91 7.04 -16.03
N LEU A 102 3.69 6.79 -14.75
CA LEU A 102 4.51 7.36 -13.67
C LEU A 102 5.85 6.61 -13.58
N ASP A 103 6.79 7.17 -12.85
CA ASP A 103 8.04 6.50 -12.53
C ASP A 103 7.88 5.43 -11.44
N GLY A 104 6.78 5.47 -10.72
CA GLY A 104 6.45 4.52 -9.67
C GLY A 104 5.27 4.96 -8.83
N MET A 105 4.97 4.15 -7.81
CA MET A 105 3.93 4.46 -6.82
C MET A 105 4.30 3.91 -5.45
N THR A 106 3.72 4.49 -4.42
CA THR A 106 3.75 3.96 -3.06
C THR A 106 2.36 3.47 -2.68
N LEU A 107 2.26 2.21 -2.29
CA LEU A 107 1.01 1.57 -1.87
C LEU A 107 1.01 1.35 -0.36
N VAL A 108 -0.03 1.82 0.32
CA VAL A 108 -0.26 1.54 1.73
C VAL A 108 -1.35 0.48 1.83
N CYS A 109 -0.98 -0.67 2.38
CA CYS A 109 -1.88 -1.80 2.56
C CYS A 109 -2.43 -1.78 3.99
N GLY A 110 -3.72 -1.47 4.13
CA GLY A 110 -4.40 -1.49 5.40
C GLY A 110 -4.75 -2.89 5.87
N LYS A 111 -5.04 -3.00 7.13
CA LYS A 111 -5.56 -4.18 7.81
C LYS A 111 -6.56 -3.74 8.87
N TYR A 112 -7.29 -4.67 9.46
CA TYR A 112 -8.32 -4.35 10.44
C TYR A 112 -9.40 -3.44 9.83
N GLU A 113 -9.75 -2.34 10.50
CA GLU A 113 -10.66 -1.31 9.96
C GLU A 113 -9.96 -0.29 9.06
N GLY A 114 -8.66 -0.48 8.78
CA GLY A 114 -7.87 0.35 7.89
C GLY A 114 -6.74 1.09 8.59
N ILE A 115 -6.46 2.29 8.11
CA ILE A 115 -5.45 3.19 8.69
C ILE A 115 -6.12 4.46 9.22
N ASP A 116 -5.41 5.19 10.10
CA ASP A 116 -5.93 6.42 10.68
C ASP A 116 -6.15 7.50 9.62
N GLU A 117 -7.33 8.12 9.62
CA GLU A 117 -7.73 9.15 8.65
C GLU A 117 -6.78 10.36 8.64
N ARG A 118 -6.16 10.68 9.78
CA ARG A 118 -5.23 11.81 9.88
C ARG A 118 -4.01 11.65 8.98
N VAL A 119 -3.48 10.42 8.86
CA VAL A 119 -2.31 10.16 8.01
C VAL A 119 -2.68 10.17 6.53
N ILE A 120 -3.88 9.74 6.18
CA ILE A 120 -4.40 9.82 4.80
C ILE A 120 -4.42 11.29 4.34
N LYS A 121 -4.96 12.17 5.18
CA LYS A 121 -5.05 13.61 4.89
C LYS A 121 -3.69 14.27 4.88
N HIS A 122 -2.84 13.96 5.85
CA HIS A 122 -1.51 14.57 5.96
C HIS A 122 -0.64 14.33 4.73
N TYR A 123 -0.69 13.13 4.17
CA TYR A 123 0.10 12.74 3.00
C TYR A 123 -0.65 12.89 1.68
N ASN A 124 -1.86 13.43 1.68
CA ASN A 124 -2.70 13.52 0.48
C ASN A 124 -2.82 12.18 -0.25
N MET A 125 -3.02 11.11 0.49
CA MET A 125 -3.13 9.77 -0.09
C MET A 125 -4.36 9.68 -1.00
N ILE A 126 -4.18 9.03 -2.15
CA ILE A 126 -5.25 8.76 -3.09
C ILE A 126 -5.87 7.42 -2.71
N GLU A 127 -7.13 7.42 -2.30
CA GLU A 127 -7.83 6.18 -2.01
C GLU A 127 -8.31 5.51 -3.30
N ILE A 128 -7.93 4.25 -3.51
CA ILE A 128 -8.29 3.45 -4.67
C ILE A 128 -8.95 2.15 -4.23
N SER A 129 -10.06 1.79 -4.91
CA SER A 129 -10.78 0.53 -4.74
C SER A 129 -10.60 -0.35 -5.98
N ILE A 130 -10.32 -1.64 -5.79
CA ILE A 130 -10.26 -2.59 -6.90
C ILE A 130 -11.62 -3.18 -7.26
N GLY A 131 -12.67 -2.91 -6.49
CA GLY A 131 -14.02 -3.41 -6.76
C GLY A 131 -14.97 -3.22 -5.57
N ASP A 132 -16.26 -3.55 -5.81
CA ASP A 132 -17.34 -3.41 -4.83
C ASP A 132 -17.40 -4.62 -3.88
N TYR A 133 -16.29 -4.86 -3.16
CA TYR A 133 -16.20 -5.92 -2.15
C TYR A 133 -15.15 -5.54 -1.11
N ILE A 134 -15.23 -6.15 0.05
CA ILE A 134 -14.29 -5.92 1.15
C ILE A 134 -13.35 -7.12 1.26
N LEU A 135 -12.04 -6.85 1.19
CA LEU A 135 -10.99 -7.81 1.46
C LEU A 135 -10.56 -7.72 2.93
N SER A 136 -9.96 -8.77 3.46
CA SER A 136 -9.44 -8.77 4.84
C SER A 136 -8.26 -7.81 5.06
N GLY A 137 -7.68 -7.28 4.00
CA GLY A 137 -6.59 -6.32 4.02
C GLY A 137 -6.27 -5.84 2.61
N GLY A 138 -5.37 -4.86 2.48
CA GLY A 138 -5.02 -4.24 1.21
C GLY A 138 -4.04 -5.02 0.35
N ASP A 139 -3.42 -6.10 0.86
CA ASP A 139 -2.33 -6.77 0.17
C ASP A 139 -2.74 -7.44 -1.15
N LEU A 140 -3.87 -8.15 -1.17
CA LEU A 140 -4.37 -8.75 -2.42
C LEU A 140 -4.77 -7.68 -3.44
N ALA A 141 -5.30 -6.56 -2.97
CA ALA A 141 -5.61 -5.41 -3.83
C ALA A 141 -4.32 -4.81 -4.42
N ALA A 142 -3.24 -4.71 -3.62
CA ALA A 142 -1.94 -4.24 -4.09
C ALA A 142 -1.35 -5.17 -5.16
N LEU A 143 -1.37 -6.47 -4.93
CA LEU A 143 -0.92 -7.46 -5.91
C LEU A 143 -1.71 -7.34 -7.21
N SER A 144 -3.02 -7.17 -7.13
CA SER A 144 -3.90 -7.00 -8.28
C SER A 144 -3.60 -5.72 -9.06
N LEU A 145 -3.46 -4.59 -8.37
CA LEU A 145 -3.15 -3.30 -8.98
C LEU A 145 -1.81 -3.31 -9.71
N ILE A 146 -0.78 -3.89 -9.12
CA ILE A 146 0.54 -4.01 -9.76
C ILE A 146 0.46 -4.94 -10.98
N HIS A 147 -0.30 -6.02 -10.88
CA HIS A 147 -0.49 -6.97 -11.97
C HIS A 147 -1.16 -6.33 -13.18
N ILE A 148 -2.16 -5.48 -12.95
CA ILE A 148 -2.88 -4.78 -14.02
C ILE A 148 -1.98 -3.75 -14.70
#